data_31283608df71fe070b1ee22a89c1c4b3
#
_entry.id   31283608df71fe070b1ee22a89c1c4b3
#
_cell.length_a   1.000
_cell.length_b   1.000
_cell.length_c   1.000
_cell.angle_alpha   90.00
_cell.angle_beta   90.00
_cell.angle_gamma   90.00
#
_symmetry.space_group_name_H-M   'P 1'
#
loop_
_entity.id
_entity.type
_entity.pdbx_description
1 polymer ?
#
loop_
_entity_poly.entity_id
_entity_poly.type
_entity_poly.pdbx_seq_one_letter_code
_entity_poly.pdbx_strand_id
1 'polypeptide(L)'
;MQQLMALESSVLQFAEAAVKAAATVEIIEHSPATLRDAILRAVGDATRILFAPPHELPVALFSEFAADSRVVANPTPDEMVHSAAGVTEAFAGVASTGSVCVDVGYERTGVVSLLAPLQIAVVAAETIVPKPRDLFRADILDGKGLKRDFVFVTGPSATADMGPLVRGVHGPHKLHIIVVR
;
A
#
# COMPACT_ATOMS: atom_id res chain seq x y z
N MET A 1 3.87 -28.08 0.05
CA MET A 1 5.17 -27.72 0.63
C MET A 1 6.00 -26.83 -0.29
N GLN A 2 6.29 -27.22 -1.54
CA GLN A 2 7.11 -26.42 -2.48
C GLN A 2 6.51 -25.03 -2.80
N GLN A 3 5.19 -24.94 -2.98
CA GLN A 3 4.50 -23.67 -3.27
C GLN A 3 4.51 -22.70 -2.07
N LEU A 4 4.38 -23.22 -0.85
CA LEU A 4 4.47 -22.42 0.36
C LEU A 4 5.87 -21.83 0.55
N MET A 5 6.91 -22.63 0.35
CA MET A 5 8.30 -22.15 0.41
C MET A 5 8.62 -21.09 -0.66
N ALA A 6 8.05 -21.24 -1.86
CA ALA A 6 8.20 -20.24 -2.92
C ALA A 6 7.52 -18.92 -2.56
N LEU A 7 6.33 -18.97 -1.97
CA LEU A 7 5.61 -17.79 -1.49
C LEU A 7 6.40 -17.07 -0.40
N GLU A 8 6.89 -17.79 0.61
CA GLU A 8 7.71 -17.22 1.67
C GLU A 8 8.98 -16.55 1.12
N SER A 9 9.66 -17.21 0.16
CA SER A 9 10.84 -16.63 -0.49
C SER A 9 10.50 -15.32 -1.23
N SER A 10 9.37 -15.28 -1.94
CA SER A 10 8.92 -14.07 -2.65
C SER A 10 8.59 -12.92 -1.70
N VAL A 11 7.93 -13.21 -0.58
CA VAL A 11 7.59 -12.22 0.45
C VAL A 11 8.86 -11.66 1.10
N LEU A 12 9.84 -12.50 1.43
CA LEU A 12 11.12 -12.06 2.01
C LEU A 12 11.90 -11.18 1.02
N GLN A 13 12.01 -11.61 -0.24
CA GLN A 13 12.66 -10.82 -1.28
C GLN A 13 11.98 -9.45 -1.47
N PHE A 14 10.65 -9.44 -1.48
CA PHE A 14 9.85 -8.22 -1.56
C PHE A 14 10.16 -7.27 -0.39
N ALA A 15 10.13 -7.79 0.85
CA ALA A 15 10.38 -7.00 2.04
C ALA A 15 11.80 -6.40 2.04
N GLU A 16 12.81 -7.19 1.69
CA GLU A 16 14.19 -6.70 1.56
C GLU A 16 14.34 -5.60 0.52
N ALA A 17 13.71 -5.77 -0.66
CA ALA A 17 13.76 -4.79 -1.73
C ALA A 17 13.02 -3.49 -1.33
N ALA A 18 11.86 -3.59 -0.67
CA ALA A 18 11.11 -2.44 -0.18
C ALA A 18 11.87 -1.65 0.88
N VAL A 19 12.55 -2.34 1.81
CA VAL A 19 13.41 -1.68 2.82
C VAL A 19 14.60 -0.98 2.15
N LYS A 20 15.23 -1.59 1.13
CA LYS A 20 16.28 -0.93 0.34
C LYS A 20 15.76 0.32 -0.38
N ALA A 21 14.49 0.33 -0.76
CA ALA A 21 13.81 1.50 -1.34
C ALA A 21 13.30 2.49 -0.27
N ALA A 22 13.73 2.34 0.99
CA ALA A 22 13.39 3.20 2.12
C ALA A 22 11.91 3.13 2.58
N ALA A 23 11.18 2.08 2.23
CA ALA A 23 9.91 1.74 2.85
C ALA A 23 10.12 0.97 4.17
N THR A 24 9.10 0.93 5.01
CA THR A 24 9.00 -0.02 6.13
C THR A 24 8.02 -1.13 5.77
N VAL A 25 8.27 -2.34 6.25
CA VAL A 25 7.43 -3.51 5.92
C VAL A 25 7.07 -4.25 7.21
N GLU A 26 5.80 -4.60 7.34
CA GLU A 26 5.28 -5.50 8.36
C GLU A 26 4.54 -6.65 7.70
N ILE A 27 4.78 -7.88 8.15
CA ILE A 27 4.11 -9.08 7.64
C ILE A 27 3.18 -9.58 8.75
N ILE A 28 1.91 -9.75 8.43
CA ILE A 28 0.87 -10.13 9.39
C ILE A 28 0.06 -11.32 8.90
N GLU A 29 -0.61 -11.99 9.83
CA GLU A 29 -1.64 -12.99 9.51
C GLU A 29 -2.93 -12.33 9.04
N HIS A 30 -3.70 -13.04 8.21
CA HIS A 30 -4.98 -12.60 7.67
C HIS A 30 -6.06 -12.53 8.77
N SER A 31 -6.13 -11.38 9.45
CA SER A 31 -7.10 -11.14 10.52
C SER A 31 -7.44 -9.65 10.60
N PRO A 32 -8.72 -9.27 10.76
CA PRO A 32 -9.13 -7.87 10.95
C PRO A 32 -8.44 -7.21 12.15
N ALA A 33 -8.29 -7.93 13.26
CA ALA A 33 -7.65 -7.42 14.46
C ALA A 33 -6.15 -7.16 14.24
N THR A 34 -5.42 -8.10 13.60
CA THR A 34 -3.99 -7.92 13.33
C THR A 34 -3.74 -6.79 12.34
N LEU A 35 -4.59 -6.65 11.31
CA LEU A 35 -4.48 -5.55 10.35
C LEU A 35 -4.74 -4.20 11.04
N ARG A 36 -5.82 -4.08 11.83
CA ARG A 36 -6.10 -2.87 12.60
C ARG A 36 -4.90 -2.50 13.46
N ASP A 37 -4.37 -3.43 14.24
CA ASP A 37 -3.27 -3.18 15.17
C ASP A 37 -1.98 -2.78 14.44
N ALA A 38 -1.68 -3.39 13.28
CA ALA A 38 -0.54 -3.01 12.44
C ALA A 38 -0.70 -1.58 11.90
N ILE A 39 -1.87 -1.23 11.36
CA ILE A 39 -2.15 0.13 10.89
C ILE A 39 -2.02 1.12 12.04
N LEU A 40 -2.63 0.84 13.19
CA LEU A 40 -2.62 1.76 14.33
C LEU A 40 -1.21 1.96 14.90
N ARG A 41 -0.35 0.94 14.89
CA ARG A 41 1.08 1.08 15.23
C ARG A 41 1.78 2.02 14.26
N ALA A 42 1.53 1.87 12.96
CA ALA A 42 2.20 2.66 11.93
C ALA A 42 1.79 4.14 11.95
N VAL A 43 0.51 4.44 12.23
CA VAL A 43 -0.01 5.82 12.28
C VAL A 43 0.28 6.51 13.61
N GLY A 44 0.51 5.76 14.70
CA GLY A 44 0.77 6.32 16.03
C GLY A 44 -0.34 7.27 16.50
N ASP A 45 0.04 8.48 16.90
CA ASP A 45 -0.87 9.50 17.45
C ASP A 45 -1.61 10.33 16.38
N ALA A 46 -1.62 9.87 15.13
CA ALA A 46 -2.37 10.54 14.07
C ALA A 46 -3.84 10.70 14.43
N THR A 47 -4.36 11.90 14.27
CA THR A 47 -5.75 12.24 14.63
C THR A 47 -6.72 12.06 13.48
N ARG A 48 -6.22 12.00 12.25
CA ARG A 48 -7.03 11.81 11.04
C ARG A 48 -6.32 10.91 10.05
N ILE A 49 -7.01 9.85 9.64
CA ILE A 49 -6.50 8.82 8.75
C ILE A 49 -7.46 8.71 7.57
N LEU A 50 -6.98 9.00 6.37
CA LEU A 50 -7.75 8.77 5.15
C LEU A 50 -7.79 7.26 4.87
N PHE A 51 -8.93 6.78 4.43
CA PHE A 51 -9.11 5.39 4.06
C PHE A 51 -9.82 5.29 2.70
N ALA A 52 -9.16 4.64 1.75
CA ALA A 52 -9.79 4.18 0.52
C ALA A 52 -10.27 2.75 0.73
N PRO A 53 -11.59 2.49 0.70
CA PRO A 53 -12.11 1.14 0.86
C PRO A 53 -11.48 0.17 -0.16
N PRO A 54 -11.20 -1.07 0.23
CA PRO A 54 -10.58 -2.05 -0.65
C PRO A 54 -11.56 -2.46 -1.76
N HIS A 55 -11.01 -2.81 -2.91
CA HIS A 55 -11.72 -3.26 -4.09
C HIS A 55 -11.50 -4.76 -4.38
N GLU A 56 -10.32 -5.27 -4.06
CA GLU A 56 -9.92 -6.67 -4.30
C GLU A 56 -9.68 -7.43 -3.01
N LEU A 57 -9.08 -6.80 -2.01
CA LEU A 57 -8.99 -7.41 -0.68
C LEU A 57 -10.38 -7.47 -0.02
N PRO A 58 -10.65 -8.51 0.79
CA PRO A 58 -11.92 -8.62 1.48
C PRO A 58 -12.22 -7.38 2.35
N VAL A 59 -13.35 -6.72 2.13
CA VAL A 59 -13.78 -5.56 2.94
C VAL A 59 -13.83 -5.91 4.43
N ALA A 60 -14.20 -7.15 4.76
CA ALA A 60 -14.25 -7.65 6.12
C ALA A 60 -12.88 -7.59 6.82
N LEU A 61 -11.77 -7.70 6.09
CA LEU A 61 -10.43 -7.59 6.63
C LEU A 61 -10.16 -6.21 7.25
N PHE A 62 -10.78 -5.16 6.70
CA PHE A 62 -10.61 -3.78 7.17
C PHE A 62 -11.69 -3.35 8.16
N SER A 63 -12.65 -4.21 8.51
CA SER A 63 -13.84 -3.82 9.30
C SER A 63 -13.51 -3.22 10.65
N GLU A 64 -12.54 -3.78 11.39
CA GLU A 64 -12.15 -3.27 12.70
C GLU A 64 -11.35 -1.96 12.60
N PHE A 65 -10.52 -1.81 11.57
CA PHE A 65 -9.82 -0.57 11.29
C PHE A 65 -10.79 0.54 10.87
N ALA A 66 -11.73 0.25 9.96
CA ALA A 66 -12.70 1.22 9.48
C ALA A 66 -13.65 1.75 10.59
N ALA A 67 -13.78 1.01 11.69
CA ALA A 67 -14.56 1.43 12.86
C ALA A 67 -13.82 2.40 13.81
N ASP A 68 -12.52 2.65 13.60
CA ASP A 68 -11.76 3.62 14.40
C ASP A 68 -12.25 5.04 14.11
N SER A 69 -12.51 5.82 15.17
CA SER A 69 -13.09 7.18 15.08
C SER A 69 -12.21 8.19 14.33
N ARG A 70 -10.94 7.89 14.11
CA ARG A 70 -9.98 8.72 13.35
C ARG A 70 -10.07 8.49 11.85
N VAL A 71 -10.76 7.42 11.42
CA VAL A 71 -10.83 7.02 10.01
C VAL A 71 -11.85 7.84 9.25
N VAL A 72 -11.45 8.40 8.12
CA VAL A 72 -12.30 9.17 7.21
C VAL A 72 -12.31 8.49 5.84
N ALA A 73 -13.43 7.82 5.52
CA ALA A 73 -13.62 7.14 4.24
C ALA A 73 -14.09 8.08 3.11
N ASN A 74 -14.81 9.16 3.48
CA ASN A 74 -15.31 10.16 2.51
C ASN A 74 -14.81 11.56 2.89
N PRO A 75 -13.50 11.83 2.76
CA PRO A 75 -12.91 13.08 3.20
C PRO A 75 -13.36 14.26 2.32
N THR A 76 -13.60 15.39 2.98
CA THR A 76 -13.68 16.70 2.33
C THR A 76 -12.29 17.14 1.86
N PRO A 77 -12.16 18.13 0.95
CA PRO A 77 -10.86 18.67 0.55
C PRO A 77 -10.00 19.15 1.74
N ASP A 78 -10.59 19.78 2.73
CA ASP A 78 -9.89 20.23 3.94
C ASP A 78 -9.36 19.05 4.77
N GLU A 79 -10.15 18.01 4.93
CA GLU A 79 -9.73 16.79 5.64
C GLU A 79 -8.60 16.07 4.90
N MET A 80 -8.58 16.09 3.57
CA MET A 80 -7.51 15.52 2.77
C MET A 80 -6.17 16.24 3.05
N VAL A 81 -6.19 17.57 3.05
CA VAL A 81 -4.97 18.37 3.26
C VAL A 81 -4.42 18.23 4.68
N HIS A 82 -5.31 18.07 5.67
CA HIS A 82 -4.94 18.00 7.09
C HIS A 82 -4.84 16.56 7.64
N SER A 83 -4.78 15.57 6.75
CA SER A 83 -4.61 14.17 7.16
C SER A 83 -3.15 13.85 7.45
N ALA A 84 -2.91 12.94 8.39
CA ALA A 84 -1.58 12.47 8.76
C ALA A 84 -1.17 11.19 8.03
N ALA A 85 -2.13 10.35 7.67
CA ALA A 85 -1.90 9.08 6.99
C ALA A 85 -3.01 8.76 5.98
N GLY A 86 -2.66 7.99 4.97
CA GLY A 86 -3.60 7.41 4.01
C GLY A 86 -3.41 5.90 3.92
N VAL A 87 -4.50 5.15 4.04
CA VAL A 87 -4.53 3.69 3.95
C VAL A 87 -5.23 3.28 2.67
N THR A 88 -4.53 2.50 1.85
CA THR A 88 -5.04 1.94 0.60
C THR A 88 -4.70 0.46 0.50
N GLU A 89 -5.49 -0.29 -0.27
CA GLU A 89 -5.00 -1.57 -0.75
C GLU A 89 -3.96 -1.37 -1.86
N ALA A 90 -3.14 -2.40 -2.08
CA ALA A 90 -2.38 -2.59 -3.29
C ALA A 90 -2.77 -3.95 -3.88
N PHE A 91 -3.17 -3.97 -5.14
CA PHE A 91 -3.64 -5.21 -5.78
C PHE A 91 -2.52 -6.20 -6.08
N ALA A 92 -1.27 -5.74 -6.07
CA ALA A 92 -0.09 -6.59 -6.23
C ALA A 92 1.16 -5.96 -5.63
N GLY A 93 2.16 -6.81 -5.36
CA GLY A 93 3.53 -6.42 -5.03
C GLY A 93 4.51 -6.94 -6.07
N VAL A 94 5.71 -6.34 -6.14
CA VAL A 94 6.80 -6.77 -7.04
C VAL A 94 8.04 -7.09 -6.24
N ALA A 95 8.41 -8.37 -6.14
CA ALA A 95 9.49 -8.84 -5.28
C ALA A 95 10.86 -8.25 -5.64
N SER A 96 11.17 -8.10 -6.93
CA SER A 96 12.49 -7.61 -7.36
C SER A 96 12.74 -6.13 -7.06
N THR A 97 11.70 -5.33 -6.85
CA THR A 97 11.80 -3.88 -6.64
C THR A 97 11.26 -3.41 -5.31
N GLY A 98 10.49 -4.27 -4.59
CA GLY A 98 9.77 -3.88 -3.39
C GLY A 98 8.66 -2.86 -3.65
N SER A 99 8.16 -2.83 -4.88
CA SER A 99 7.09 -1.91 -5.28
C SER A 99 5.73 -2.50 -4.94
N VAL A 100 4.80 -1.65 -4.51
CA VAL A 100 3.38 -1.98 -4.46
C VAL A 100 2.66 -1.36 -5.66
N CYS A 101 1.61 -2.02 -6.14
CA CYS A 101 0.82 -1.58 -7.29
C CYS A 101 -0.54 -1.10 -6.79
N VAL A 102 -0.77 0.21 -6.86
CA VAL A 102 -1.99 0.87 -6.39
C VAL A 102 -2.85 1.23 -7.58
N ASP A 103 -4.10 0.80 -7.57
CA ASP A 103 -5.10 1.18 -8.58
C ASP A 103 -5.57 2.61 -8.29
N VAL A 104 -5.19 3.55 -9.14
CA VAL A 104 -5.53 4.98 -8.98
C VAL A 104 -6.79 5.38 -9.76
N GLY A 105 -7.29 4.49 -10.61
CA GLY A 105 -8.54 4.68 -11.35
C GLY A 105 -9.79 4.38 -10.52
N TYR A 106 -9.63 3.74 -9.34
CA TYR A 106 -10.74 3.38 -8.48
C TYR A 106 -10.98 4.43 -7.41
N GLU A 107 -12.19 5.05 -7.44
CA GLU A 107 -12.65 6.05 -6.46
C GLU A 107 -11.59 7.10 -6.07
N ARG A 108 -11.23 7.16 -4.78
CA ARG A 108 -10.28 8.11 -4.21
C ARG A 108 -8.92 7.50 -3.88
N THR A 109 -8.67 6.27 -4.29
CA THR A 109 -7.45 5.54 -3.95
C THR A 109 -6.20 6.31 -4.32
N GLY A 110 -6.16 6.91 -5.52
CA GLY A 110 -5.03 7.74 -5.95
C GLY A 110 -4.79 8.95 -5.04
N VAL A 111 -5.86 9.64 -4.64
CA VAL A 111 -5.78 10.80 -3.74
C VAL A 111 -5.30 10.39 -2.35
N VAL A 112 -5.88 9.35 -1.78
CA VAL A 112 -5.52 8.82 -0.44
C VAL A 112 -4.06 8.34 -0.43
N SER A 113 -3.61 7.70 -1.51
CA SER A 113 -2.24 7.22 -1.67
C SER A 113 -1.20 8.35 -1.75
N LEU A 114 -1.55 9.52 -2.33
CA LEU A 114 -0.57 10.54 -2.69
C LEU A 114 -0.54 11.74 -1.74
N LEU A 115 -1.67 12.12 -1.12
CA LEU A 115 -1.74 13.38 -0.37
C LEU A 115 -1.24 13.27 1.07
N ALA A 116 -1.44 12.14 1.72
CA ALA A 116 -1.06 11.99 3.12
C ALA A 116 0.47 11.87 3.28
N PRO A 117 1.07 12.47 4.32
CA PRO A 117 2.49 12.36 4.60
C PRO A 117 2.98 10.92 4.81
N LEU A 118 2.15 10.05 5.36
CA LEU A 118 2.39 8.62 5.49
C LEU A 118 1.40 7.85 4.62
N GLN A 119 1.90 7.10 3.63
CA GLN A 119 1.11 6.10 2.93
C GLN A 119 1.27 4.74 3.61
N ILE A 120 0.15 4.07 3.87
CA ILE A 120 0.10 2.67 4.28
C ILE A 120 -0.55 1.87 3.16
N ALA A 121 0.20 0.97 2.55
CA ALA A 121 -0.26 0.09 1.49
C ALA A 121 -0.42 -1.32 2.02
N VAL A 122 -1.62 -1.89 1.91
CA VAL A 122 -1.94 -3.26 2.32
C VAL A 122 -1.95 -4.16 1.09
N VAL A 123 -1.14 -5.21 1.07
CA VAL A 123 -1.01 -6.13 -0.06
C VAL A 123 -1.10 -7.58 0.40
N ALA A 124 -1.80 -8.43 -0.36
CA ALA A 124 -1.82 -9.86 -0.09
C ALA A 124 -0.50 -10.53 -0.52
N ALA A 125 0.00 -11.45 0.28
CA ALA A 125 1.25 -12.16 -0.01
C ALA A 125 1.21 -12.91 -1.35
N GLU A 126 0.07 -13.53 -1.65
CA GLU A 126 -0.15 -14.31 -2.88
C GLU A 126 -0.18 -13.47 -4.16
N THR A 127 -0.38 -12.14 -4.04
CA THR A 127 -0.37 -11.23 -5.20
C THR A 127 1.03 -10.65 -5.49
N ILE A 128 2.05 -11.07 -4.74
CA ILE A 128 3.43 -10.63 -4.97
C ILE A 128 4.02 -11.40 -6.15
N VAL A 129 4.32 -10.68 -7.22
CA VAL A 129 4.94 -11.23 -8.43
C VAL A 129 6.47 -11.03 -8.42
N PRO A 130 7.24 -11.90 -9.11
CA PRO A 130 8.71 -11.79 -9.14
C PRO A 130 9.23 -10.49 -9.76
N LYS A 131 8.67 -10.06 -10.89
CA LYS A 131 9.17 -8.93 -11.70
C LYS A 131 8.02 -8.06 -12.21
N PRO A 132 8.24 -6.76 -12.50
CA PRO A 132 7.20 -5.86 -13.01
C PRO A 132 6.48 -6.40 -14.25
N ARG A 133 7.18 -7.05 -15.17
CA ARG A 133 6.59 -7.66 -16.38
C ARG A 133 5.55 -8.74 -16.07
N ASP A 134 5.67 -9.40 -14.92
CA ASP A 134 4.79 -10.51 -14.56
C ASP A 134 3.39 -10.01 -14.14
N LEU A 135 3.24 -8.71 -13.87
CA LEU A 135 1.93 -8.07 -13.66
C LEU A 135 1.06 -8.03 -14.92
N PHE A 136 1.70 -7.99 -16.10
CA PHE A 136 0.99 -7.87 -17.38
C PHE A 136 0.51 -9.23 -17.91
N ARG A 137 0.42 -10.23 -17.04
CA ARG A 137 -0.17 -11.53 -17.36
C ARG A 137 -1.70 -11.44 -17.27
N ALA A 138 -2.39 -12.18 -18.14
CA ALA A 138 -3.84 -12.15 -18.22
C ALA A 138 -4.54 -12.55 -16.91
N ASP A 139 -3.94 -13.45 -16.13
CA ASP A 139 -4.48 -13.94 -14.86
C ASP A 139 -4.39 -12.91 -13.71
N ILE A 140 -3.52 -11.91 -13.83
CA ILE A 140 -3.36 -10.83 -12.83
C ILE A 140 -4.16 -9.59 -13.23
N LEU A 141 -4.13 -9.25 -14.51
CA LEU A 141 -4.84 -8.09 -15.04
C LEU A 141 -6.25 -8.44 -15.57
N ASP A 142 -6.61 -9.68 -15.60
CA ASP A 142 -7.80 -10.37 -16.04
C ASP A 142 -9.00 -9.47 -16.43
N GLY A 143 -9.18 -9.27 -17.73
CA GLY A 143 -10.28 -8.45 -18.28
C GLY A 143 -10.32 -6.99 -17.81
N LYS A 144 -9.66 -6.67 -16.71
CA LYS A 144 -9.47 -5.31 -16.18
C LYS A 144 -8.17 -4.67 -16.69
N GLY A 145 -7.23 -5.45 -17.21
CA GLY A 145 -5.84 -5.09 -17.37
C GLY A 145 -5.55 -3.84 -18.18
N LEU A 146 -6.10 -3.72 -19.37
CA LEU A 146 -5.94 -2.53 -20.21
C LEU A 146 -6.86 -1.36 -19.82
N LYS A 147 -7.75 -1.58 -18.82
CA LYS A 147 -8.70 -0.58 -18.30
C LYS A 147 -8.38 -0.18 -16.86
N ARG A 148 -7.28 -0.68 -16.31
CA ARG A 148 -6.85 -0.37 -14.94
C ARG A 148 -5.80 0.73 -14.98
N ASP A 149 -6.09 1.86 -14.37
CA ASP A 149 -5.13 2.93 -14.17
C ASP A 149 -4.40 2.66 -12.85
N PHE A 150 -3.13 2.27 -12.91
CA PHE A 150 -2.38 1.98 -11.71
C PHE A 150 -0.97 2.57 -11.74
N VAL A 151 -0.39 2.72 -10.57
CA VAL A 151 0.97 3.20 -10.37
C VAL A 151 1.80 2.19 -9.59
N PHE A 152 3.10 2.11 -9.91
CA PHE A 152 4.09 1.46 -9.06
C PHE A 152 4.57 2.46 -8.02
N VAL A 153 4.40 2.14 -6.74
CA VAL A 153 4.93 2.91 -5.64
C VAL A 153 6.13 2.17 -5.07
N THR A 154 7.31 2.78 -5.19
CA THR A 154 8.60 2.20 -4.78
C THR A 154 9.27 3.12 -3.78
N GLY A 155 9.07 2.84 -2.50
CA GLY A 155 9.54 3.71 -1.42
C GLY A 155 8.79 5.05 -1.33
N PRO A 156 9.19 5.94 -0.42
CA PRO A 156 8.62 7.28 -0.27
C PRO A 156 8.91 8.17 -1.48
N SER A 157 8.05 9.17 -1.72
CA SER A 157 8.29 10.18 -2.75
C SER A 157 9.62 10.91 -2.49
N ALA A 158 10.47 11.00 -3.51
CA ALA A 158 11.76 11.65 -3.42
C ALA A 158 12.14 12.30 -4.75
N THR A 159 12.81 13.46 -4.68
CA THR A 159 13.40 14.14 -5.83
C THR A 159 14.79 14.66 -5.50
N ALA A 160 15.66 14.72 -6.50
CA ALA A 160 17.01 15.31 -6.40
C ALA A 160 17.23 16.40 -7.46
N ASP A 161 16.18 16.87 -8.12
CA ASP A 161 16.27 17.83 -9.23
C ASP A 161 16.80 19.19 -8.80
N MET A 162 16.70 19.53 -7.52
CA MET A 162 17.09 20.82 -6.94
C MET A 162 18.36 20.73 -6.05
N GLY A 163 19.08 19.60 -6.06
CA GLY A 163 20.27 19.39 -5.23
C GLY A 163 20.19 18.13 -4.35
N PRO A 164 20.45 18.22 -3.02
CA PRO A 164 20.34 17.05 -2.15
C PRO A 164 18.95 16.41 -2.20
N LEU A 165 18.90 15.09 -2.01
CA LEU A 165 17.64 14.32 -2.02
C LEU A 165 16.63 14.87 -1.01
N VAL A 166 15.46 15.29 -1.49
CA VAL A 166 14.34 15.77 -0.67
C VAL A 166 13.20 14.77 -0.78
N ARG A 167 12.62 14.39 0.35
CA ARG A 167 11.45 13.49 0.42
C ARG A 167 10.16 14.25 0.61
N GLY A 168 9.06 13.71 0.05
CA GLY A 168 7.71 14.21 0.26
C GLY A 168 7.34 15.46 -0.54
N VAL A 169 8.06 15.80 -1.60
CA VAL A 169 7.75 16.98 -2.43
C VAL A 169 6.52 16.74 -3.31
N HIS A 170 6.41 15.54 -3.88
CA HIS A 170 5.36 15.17 -4.82
C HIS A 170 4.54 13.96 -4.37
N GLY A 171 4.53 13.67 -3.08
CA GLY A 171 3.82 12.51 -2.52
C GLY A 171 4.25 12.23 -1.07
N PRO A 172 3.94 11.05 -0.53
CA PRO A 172 4.19 10.70 0.87
C PRO A 172 5.67 10.78 1.27
N HIS A 173 5.93 11.33 2.45
CA HIS A 173 7.28 11.33 3.06
C HIS A 173 7.72 9.94 3.50
N LYS A 174 6.74 9.07 3.81
CA LYS A 174 6.95 7.70 4.30
C LYS A 174 6.01 6.74 3.59
N LEU A 175 6.53 5.55 3.30
CA LEU A 175 5.75 4.41 2.84
C LEU A 175 5.87 3.29 3.87
N HIS A 176 4.75 2.81 4.38
CA HIS A 176 4.66 1.61 5.19
C HIS A 176 3.85 0.56 4.44
N ILE A 177 4.39 -0.65 4.31
CA ILE A 177 3.74 -1.74 3.58
C ILE A 177 3.36 -2.82 4.58
N ILE A 178 2.09 -3.22 4.55
CA ILE A 178 1.59 -4.35 5.34
C ILE A 178 1.31 -5.49 4.37
N VAL A 179 2.04 -6.59 4.54
CA VAL A 179 1.85 -7.83 3.76
C VAL A 179 0.97 -8.76 4.59
N VAL A 180 -0.18 -9.14 4.05
CA VAL A 180 -1.14 -10.05 4.67
C VAL A 180 -0.93 -11.46 4.12
N ARG A 181 -0.77 -12.46 4.99
CA ARG A 181 -0.62 -13.90 4.66
C ARG A 181 -1.92 -14.66 4.83
#